data_e533b404b604216e494ddc0c8a9c2e8f
#
_entry.id   e533b404b604216e494ddc0c8a9c2e8f
#
_cell.length_a   1.000
_cell.length_b   1.000
_cell.length_c   1.000
_cell.angle_alpha   90.00
_cell.angle_beta   90.00
_cell.angle_gamma   90.00
#
_symmetry.space_group_name_H-M   'P 1'
#
loop_
_entity.id
_entity.type
_entity.pdbx_description
1 polymer ?
#
loop_
_entity_poly.entity_id
_entity_poly.type
_entity_poly.pdbx_seq_one_letter_code
_entity_poly.pdbx_strand_id
1 'polypeptide(L)'
;MRTQANAFGLLVSLIVLPGCYYAHLAEGQLRILRAREPVELVIADTATPPAARESLALVEAVRSYAQRIGLRVGGQYRAYAAWPGDRVVTAVVATRAGEIEPAGFWFPLVGTQPYKGFFDLARAEREAAGLRARGLDTCLVAVPAYSTLGWFDDPVITPMLQGGTGPFVAMLLHELVHATVFVPSDADFNESVATFVGQEAAVRFFEERDDTAGAERARARATDERAVARVLASLRAQIAALYATPDDGARSTARSRLESDARAALRALPLTSRAAGELAAKIQLQDACLALAGTYERDLPVWERRLDALGGDLSAFVRAARAAAGTPDPRQALATGSMAPR
;
A
#
# COMPACT_ATOMS: atom_id res chain seq x y z
N MET A 1 -51.70 -14.38 11.11
CA MET A 1 -50.46 -14.23 11.90
C MET A 1 -49.23 -15.00 11.34
N ARG A 2 -49.12 -15.26 10.01
CA ARG A 2 -47.97 -15.98 9.41
C ARG A 2 -47.03 -15.10 8.57
N THR A 3 -47.36 -13.85 8.32
CA THR A 3 -46.57 -12.94 7.43
C THR A 3 -45.53 -12.08 8.16
N GLN A 4 -45.57 -11.93 9.47
CA GLN A 4 -44.59 -11.11 10.23
C GLN A 4 -43.31 -11.87 10.60
N ALA A 5 -43.34 -13.21 10.68
CA ALA A 5 -42.15 -14.00 11.05
C ALA A 5 -41.10 -14.05 9.93
N ASN A 6 -41.54 -14.00 8.66
CA ASN A 6 -40.62 -14.06 7.49
C ASN A 6 -39.90 -12.73 7.24
N ALA A 7 -40.51 -11.58 7.57
CA ALA A 7 -39.89 -10.27 7.42
C ALA A 7 -38.78 -10.02 8.45
N PHE A 8 -38.98 -10.53 9.68
CA PHE A 8 -37.97 -10.42 10.75
C PHE A 8 -36.75 -11.33 10.48
N GLY A 9 -36.99 -12.54 9.96
CA GLY A 9 -35.92 -13.47 9.55
C GLY A 9 -35.08 -12.93 8.39
N LEU A 10 -35.71 -12.24 7.41
CA LEU A 10 -34.98 -11.62 6.28
C LEU A 10 -34.22 -10.38 6.72
N LEU A 11 -34.73 -9.57 7.65
CA LEU A 11 -34.03 -8.40 8.18
C LEU A 11 -32.80 -8.79 9.02
N VAL A 12 -32.90 -9.87 9.81
CA VAL A 12 -31.78 -10.38 10.60
C VAL A 12 -30.71 -10.99 9.67
N SER A 13 -31.09 -11.67 8.59
CA SER A 13 -30.14 -12.20 7.62
C SER A 13 -29.39 -11.11 6.84
N LEU A 14 -30.03 -9.98 6.57
CA LEU A 14 -29.39 -8.82 5.88
C LEU A 14 -28.41 -8.05 6.79
N ILE A 15 -28.61 -8.10 8.11
CA ILE A 15 -27.72 -7.44 9.09
C ILE A 15 -26.52 -8.31 9.45
N VAL A 16 -26.61 -9.63 9.32
CA VAL A 16 -25.55 -10.57 9.74
C VAL A 16 -24.40 -10.66 8.74
N LEU A 17 -24.63 -10.49 7.43
CA LEU A 17 -23.58 -10.65 6.41
C LEU A 17 -22.52 -9.54 6.42
N PRO A 18 -22.84 -8.24 6.50
CA PRO A 18 -21.83 -7.19 6.74
C PRO A 18 -21.22 -7.27 8.15
N GLY A 19 -22.01 -7.66 9.16
CA GLY A 19 -21.57 -7.79 10.54
C GLY A 19 -20.42 -8.78 10.73
N CYS A 20 -20.40 -9.90 10.01
CA CYS A 20 -19.30 -10.88 10.07
C CYS A 20 -17.96 -10.32 9.56
N TYR A 21 -17.96 -9.43 8.57
CA TYR A 21 -16.73 -8.81 8.09
C TYR A 21 -16.15 -7.81 9.09
N TYR A 22 -16.97 -6.88 9.60
CA TYR A 22 -16.51 -5.90 10.59
C TYR A 22 -16.17 -6.53 11.93
N ALA A 23 -16.86 -7.59 12.34
CA ALA A 23 -16.50 -8.36 13.53
C ALA A 23 -15.11 -9.00 13.37
N HIS A 24 -14.79 -9.54 12.19
CA HIS A 24 -13.47 -10.06 11.88
C HIS A 24 -12.38 -8.98 11.91
N LEU A 25 -12.65 -7.79 11.37
CA LEU A 25 -11.71 -6.67 11.47
C LEU A 25 -11.49 -6.24 12.93
N ALA A 26 -12.57 -6.15 13.71
CA ALA A 26 -12.49 -5.82 15.14
C ALA A 26 -11.70 -6.88 15.92
N GLU A 27 -11.89 -8.16 15.63
CA GLU A 27 -11.12 -9.27 16.23
C GLU A 27 -9.62 -9.15 15.92
N GLY A 28 -9.27 -8.92 14.63
CA GLY A 28 -7.89 -8.71 14.21
C GLY A 28 -7.26 -7.50 14.89
N GLN A 29 -7.96 -6.38 14.95
CA GLN A 29 -7.50 -5.18 15.63
C GLN A 29 -7.32 -5.41 17.14
N LEU A 30 -8.26 -6.07 17.81
CA LEU A 30 -8.13 -6.41 19.22
C LEU A 30 -6.95 -7.33 19.51
N ARG A 31 -6.66 -8.27 18.60
CA ARG A 31 -5.49 -9.13 18.70
C ARG A 31 -4.20 -8.32 18.63
N ILE A 32 -4.08 -7.37 17.69
CA ILE A 32 -2.94 -6.46 17.60
C ILE A 32 -2.81 -5.66 18.91
N LEU A 33 -3.89 -5.03 19.38
CA LEU A 33 -3.88 -4.20 20.58
C LEU A 33 -3.47 -4.98 21.85
N ARG A 34 -3.88 -6.24 21.97
CA ARG A 34 -3.51 -7.12 23.10
C ARG A 34 -2.07 -7.62 23.06
N ALA A 35 -1.48 -7.69 21.86
CA ALA A 35 -0.10 -8.13 21.67
C ALA A 35 0.92 -6.99 21.79
N ARG A 36 0.50 -5.77 22.13
CA ARG A 36 1.38 -4.60 22.20
C ARG A 36 2.29 -4.66 23.39
N GLU A 37 3.57 -4.46 23.13
CA GLU A 37 4.64 -4.30 24.13
C GLU A 37 5.43 -3.04 23.81
N PRO A 38 5.93 -2.28 24.79
CA PRO A 38 6.81 -1.14 24.53
C PRO A 38 8.05 -1.57 23.72
N VAL A 39 8.40 -0.82 22.68
CA VAL A 39 9.54 -1.12 21.80
C VAL A 39 10.83 -1.26 22.58
N GLU A 40 11.03 -0.44 23.62
CA GLU A 40 12.22 -0.45 24.49
C GLU A 40 12.38 -1.78 25.21
N LEU A 41 11.30 -2.39 25.67
CA LEU A 41 11.34 -3.70 26.33
C LEU A 41 11.70 -4.81 25.35
N VAL A 42 11.16 -4.76 24.14
CA VAL A 42 11.48 -5.73 23.07
C VAL A 42 12.95 -5.61 22.64
N ILE A 43 13.49 -4.40 22.55
CA ILE A 43 14.92 -4.19 22.26
C ILE A 43 15.81 -4.73 23.37
N ALA A 44 15.40 -4.59 24.64
CA ALA A 44 16.16 -5.06 25.80
C ALA A 44 16.11 -6.59 25.96
N ASP A 45 15.11 -7.27 25.40
CA ASP A 45 14.98 -8.72 25.45
C ASP A 45 16.04 -9.41 24.57
N THR A 46 16.89 -10.21 25.20
CA THR A 46 17.93 -10.99 24.52
C THR A 46 17.39 -12.07 23.59
N ALA A 47 16.13 -12.49 23.75
CA ALA A 47 15.45 -13.44 22.87
C ALA A 47 15.02 -12.79 21.55
N THR A 48 14.92 -11.47 21.47
CA THR A 48 14.60 -10.77 20.24
C THR A 48 15.72 -10.94 19.20
N PRO A 49 15.42 -11.40 17.97
CA PRO A 49 16.42 -11.58 16.93
C PRO A 49 17.23 -10.29 16.67
N PRO A 50 18.58 -10.38 16.47
CA PRO A 50 19.42 -9.21 16.28
C PRO A 50 18.95 -8.25 15.19
N ALA A 51 18.52 -8.77 14.03
CA ALA A 51 18.01 -7.96 12.92
C ALA A 51 16.72 -7.20 13.27
N ALA A 52 15.85 -7.80 14.10
CA ALA A 52 14.65 -7.14 14.59
C ALA A 52 15.01 -6.02 15.58
N ARG A 53 15.93 -6.25 16.50
CA ARG A 53 16.44 -5.24 17.45
C ARG A 53 17.07 -4.05 16.72
N GLU A 54 17.88 -4.32 15.69
CA GLU A 54 18.48 -3.28 14.85
C GLU A 54 17.42 -2.38 14.20
N SER A 55 16.40 -2.97 13.61
CA SER A 55 15.30 -2.21 13.00
C SER A 55 14.49 -1.42 14.04
N LEU A 56 14.13 -2.07 15.17
CA LEU A 56 13.36 -1.43 16.24
C LEU A 56 14.13 -0.27 16.90
N ALA A 57 15.46 -0.34 17.01
CA ALA A 57 16.29 0.74 17.54
C ALA A 57 16.23 2.02 16.69
N LEU A 58 15.81 1.95 15.44
CA LEU A 58 15.63 3.12 14.57
C LEU A 58 14.29 3.82 14.76
N VAL A 59 13.31 3.19 15.41
CA VAL A 59 11.92 3.69 15.47
C VAL A 59 11.85 5.13 15.98
N GLU A 60 12.47 5.45 17.12
CA GLU A 60 12.37 6.81 17.69
C GLU A 60 13.10 7.84 16.83
N ALA A 61 14.20 7.46 16.19
CA ALA A 61 14.90 8.32 15.24
C ALA A 61 14.04 8.60 13.99
N VAL A 62 13.36 7.58 13.45
CA VAL A 62 12.42 7.72 12.32
C VAL A 62 11.24 8.61 12.70
N ARG A 63 10.67 8.43 13.90
CA ARG A 63 9.58 9.25 14.42
C ARG A 63 9.98 10.72 14.54
N SER A 64 11.15 10.98 15.12
CA SER A 64 11.71 12.33 15.27
C SER A 64 11.98 12.98 13.90
N TYR A 65 12.53 12.22 12.95
CA TYR A 65 12.73 12.68 11.58
C TYR A 65 11.40 13.00 10.88
N ALA A 66 10.41 12.12 10.98
CA ALA A 66 9.08 12.31 10.41
C ALA A 66 8.41 13.61 10.92
N GLN A 67 8.55 13.92 12.22
CA GLN A 67 8.06 15.18 12.80
C GLN A 67 8.76 16.41 12.17
N ARG A 68 10.08 16.36 11.97
CA ARG A 68 10.84 17.46 11.36
C ARG A 68 10.40 17.74 9.92
N ILE A 69 10.06 16.71 9.15
CA ILE A 69 9.54 16.90 7.78
C ILE A 69 8.05 17.19 7.72
N GLY A 70 7.37 17.34 8.87
CA GLY A 70 5.98 17.78 8.96
C GLY A 70 4.92 16.66 8.97
N LEU A 71 5.32 15.40 9.15
CA LEU A 71 4.37 14.30 9.31
C LEU A 71 3.78 14.25 10.73
N ARG A 72 2.51 13.85 10.84
CA ARG A 72 1.86 13.57 12.12
C ARG A 72 2.35 12.23 12.64
N VAL A 73 2.93 12.22 13.81
CA VAL A 73 3.48 11.00 14.41
C VAL A 73 2.64 10.50 15.58
N GLY A 74 2.08 11.40 16.42
CA GLY A 74 1.27 11.01 17.59
C GLY A 74 1.97 9.97 18.45
N GLY A 75 1.23 8.94 18.86
CA GLY A 75 1.73 7.76 19.57
C GLY A 75 2.13 6.59 18.66
N GLN A 76 2.10 6.76 17.34
CA GLN A 76 2.39 5.71 16.35
C GLN A 76 3.76 5.05 16.59
N TYR A 77 3.81 3.73 16.49
CA TYR A 77 5.03 2.90 16.51
C TYR A 77 5.85 2.90 17.80
N ARG A 78 5.29 3.40 18.93
CA ARG A 78 5.93 3.25 20.25
C ARG A 78 5.83 1.85 20.84
N ALA A 79 4.94 1.04 20.30
CA ALA A 79 4.78 -0.34 20.70
C ALA A 79 5.17 -1.27 19.55
N TYR A 80 5.52 -2.49 19.91
CA TYR A 80 5.69 -3.61 19.00
C TYR A 80 4.58 -4.63 19.27
N ALA A 81 4.12 -5.34 18.24
CA ALA A 81 3.20 -6.46 18.36
C ALA A 81 3.74 -7.67 17.58
N ALA A 82 3.97 -8.76 18.31
CA ALA A 82 4.34 -10.03 17.67
C ALA A 82 3.17 -10.57 16.82
N TRP A 83 3.47 -10.89 15.55
CA TRP A 83 2.50 -11.41 14.62
C TRP A 83 3.10 -12.54 13.79
N PRO A 84 2.37 -13.65 13.60
CA PRO A 84 2.89 -14.82 12.87
C PRO A 84 2.90 -14.56 11.35
N GLY A 85 3.90 -15.16 10.68
CA GLY A 85 3.98 -15.19 9.22
C GLY A 85 4.58 -13.90 8.63
N ASP A 86 4.35 -13.72 7.33
CA ASP A 86 4.95 -12.69 6.48
C ASP A 86 4.01 -11.50 6.21
N ARG A 87 2.79 -11.53 6.75
CA ARG A 87 1.75 -10.51 6.51
C ARG A 87 0.86 -10.29 7.72
N VAL A 88 0.33 -9.12 7.84
CA VAL A 88 -0.71 -8.78 8.82
C VAL A 88 -2.09 -8.97 8.19
N VAL A 89 -2.24 -8.52 6.96
CA VAL A 89 -3.47 -8.54 6.20
C VAL A 89 -3.23 -9.17 4.83
N THR A 90 -4.20 -9.90 4.32
CA THR A 90 -4.28 -10.29 2.90
C THR A 90 -5.32 -9.39 2.23
N ALA A 91 -4.88 -8.57 1.28
CA ALA A 91 -5.77 -7.76 0.47
C ALA A 91 -6.32 -8.58 -0.71
N VAL A 92 -7.63 -8.52 -0.90
CA VAL A 92 -8.35 -9.09 -2.05
C VAL A 92 -8.66 -7.96 -3.00
N VAL A 93 -8.07 -7.99 -4.18
CA VAL A 93 -8.36 -7.07 -5.30
C VAL A 93 -9.22 -7.81 -6.32
N ALA A 94 -10.11 -7.09 -7.00
CA ALA A 94 -10.91 -7.67 -8.06
C ALA A 94 -11.02 -6.70 -9.23
N THR A 95 -11.10 -7.24 -10.46
CA THR A 95 -11.44 -6.49 -11.70
C THR A 95 -12.57 -7.21 -12.44
N ARG A 96 -13.34 -6.47 -13.23
CA ARG A 96 -14.29 -7.08 -14.15
C ARG A 96 -13.55 -7.65 -15.36
N ALA A 97 -14.13 -8.66 -15.99
CA ALA A 97 -13.58 -9.21 -17.22
C ALA A 97 -13.47 -8.11 -18.30
N GLY A 98 -12.28 -7.98 -18.89
CA GLY A 98 -12.00 -6.94 -19.90
C GLY A 98 -11.79 -5.53 -19.32
N GLU A 99 -11.58 -5.41 -18.02
CA GLU A 99 -11.22 -4.16 -17.34
C GLU A 99 -9.89 -4.31 -16.60
N ILE A 100 -9.12 -3.23 -16.51
CA ILE A 100 -7.83 -3.16 -15.79
C ILE A 100 -7.91 -2.25 -14.56
N GLU A 101 -9.09 -1.73 -14.24
CA GLU A 101 -9.34 -0.91 -13.07
C GLU A 101 -9.97 -1.74 -11.93
N PRO A 102 -9.67 -1.46 -10.66
CA PRO A 102 -10.27 -2.18 -9.54
C PRO A 102 -11.80 -2.04 -9.55
N ALA A 103 -12.50 -3.13 -9.26
CA ALA A 103 -13.96 -3.13 -9.14
C ALA A 103 -14.48 -2.27 -7.96
N GLY A 104 -13.59 -1.94 -7.02
CA GLY A 104 -13.88 -1.11 -5.85
C GLY A 104 -14.73 -1.81 -4.79
N PHE A 105 -14.39 -1.54 -3.52
CA PHE A 105 -15.15 -1.98 -2.35
C PHE A 105 -15.51 -0.75 -1.53
N TRP A 106 -16.79 -0.54 -1.28
CA TRP A 106 -17.24 0.61 -0.49
C TRP A 106 -17.25 0.33 1.00
N PHE A 107 -16.74 1.27 1.78
CA PHE A 107 -16.71 1.24 3.25
C PHE A 107 -17.25 2.56 3.83
N PRO A 108 -18.01 2.51 4.95
CA PRO A 108 -18.69 3.69 5.50
C PRO A 108 -17.75 4.86 5.89
N LEU A 109 -16.53 4.57 6.37
CA LEU A 109 -15.62 5.58 6.92
C LEU A 109 -14.56 6.07 5.91
N VAL A 110 -14.09 5.17 5.05
CA VAL A 110 -12.96 5.45 4.15
C VAL A 110 -13.38 5.56 2.68
N GLY A 111 -14.68 5.39 2.40
CA GLY A 111 -15.21 5.43 1.04
C GLY A 111 -14.84 4.20 0.21
N THR A 112 -14.74 4.37 -1.11
CA THR A 112 -14.39 3.28 -2.01
C THR A 112 -12.89 3.03 -1.99
N GLN A 113 -12.51 1.77 -1.77
CA GLN A 113 -11.13 1.30 -1.77
C GLN A 113 -10.91 0.27 -2.90
N PRO A 114 -9.70 0.16 -3.47
CA PRO A 114 -9.40 -0.78 -4.54
C PRO A 114 -9.33 -2.23 -4.07
N TYR A 115 -9.29 -2.47 -2.75
CA TYR A 115 -9.16 -3.80 -2.16
C TYR A 115 -9.99 -3.96 -0.89
N LYS A 116 -10.16 -5.21 -0.47
CA LYS A 116 -10.79 -5.60 0.79
C LYS A 116 -9.80 -6.43 1.61
N GLY A 117 -9.46 -5.95 2.81
CA GLY A 117 -8.43 -6.55 3.67
C GLY A 117 -8.98 -7.62 4.62
N PHE A 118 -8.19 -8.67 4.87
CA PHE A 118 -8.52 -9.75 5.80
C PHE A 118 -7.32 -10.12 6.66
N PHE A 119 -7.48 -10.21 7.98
CA PHE A 119 -6.47 -10.74 8.89
C PHE A 119 -6.29 -12.26 8.78
N ASP A 120 -7.27 -12.96 8.23
CA ASP A 120 -7.29 -14.41 8.05
C ASP A 120 -7.23 -14.76 6.57
N LEU A 121 -6.20 -15.53 6.17
CA LEU A 121 -5.97 -15.91 4.78
C LEU A 121 -7.12 -16.73 4.21
N ALA A 122 -7.67 -17.67 4.98
CA ALA A 122 -8.75 -18.52 4.48
C ALA A 122 -10.04 -17.71 4.23
N ARG A 123 -10.27 -16.61 4.97
CA ARG A 123 -11.37 -15.68 4.68
C ARG A 123 -11.11 -14.88 3.39
N ALA A 124 -9.88 -14.44 3.17
CA ALA A 124 -9.49 -13.77 1.92
C ALA A 124 -9.68 -14.67 0.71
N GLU A 125 -9.26 -15.94 0.82
CA GLU A 125 -9.42 -16.95 -0.24
C GLU A 125 -10.90 -17.24 -0.55
N ARG A 126 -11.75 -17.35 0.47
CA ARG A 126 -13.21 -17.50 0.28
C ARG A 126 -13.83 -16.29 -0.40
N GLU A 127 -13.45 -15.08 -0.01
CA GLU A 127 -13.92 -13.84 -0.68
C GLU A 127 -13.50 -13.84 -2.15
N ALA A 128 -12.22 -14.13 -2.43
CA ALA A 128 -11.71 -14.21 -3.80
C ALA A 128 -12.42 -15.29 -4.62
N ALA A 129 -12.69 -16.46 -4.03
CA ALA A 129 -13.45 -17.54 -4.69
C ALA A 129 -14.89 -17.10 -5.01
N GLY A 130 -15.55 -16.40 -4.09
CA GLY A 130 -16.89 -15.84 -4.31
C GLY A 130 -16.92 -14.78 -5.40
N LEU A 131 -15.87 -13.95 -5.49
CA LEU A 131 -15.72 -12.95 -6.57
C LEU A 131 -15.50 -13.62 -7.92
N ARG A 132 -14.62 -14.63 -7.99
CA ARG A 132 -14.40 -15.44 -9.21
C ARG A 132 -15.67 -16.14 -9.69
N ALA A 133 -16.46 -16.70 -8.77
CA ALA A 133 -17.75 -17.32 -9.10
C ALA A 133 -18.75 -16.33 -9.71
N ARG A 134 -18.56 -15.01 -9.49
CA ARG A 134 -19.32 -13.92 -10.11
C ARG A 134 -18.68 -13.37 -11.40
N GLY A 135 -17.65 -14.03 -11.91
CA GLY A 135 -16.99 -13.65 -13.17
C GLY A 135 -15.96 -12.54 -13.05
N LEU A 136 -15.49 -12.21 -11.83
CA LEU A 136 -14.41 -11.24 -11.66
C LEU A 136 -13.05 -11.94 -11.66
N ASP A 137 -12.02 -11.28 -12.16
CA ASP A 137 -10.63 -11.66 -11.87
C ASP A 137 -10.24 -11.20 -10.47
N THR A 138 -9.34 -11.93 -9.81
CA THR A 138 -8.95 -11.61 -8.44
C THR A 138 -7.46 -11.78 -8.20
N CYS A 139 -6.90 -10.93 -7.33
CA CYS A 139 -5.55 -11.01 -6.83
C CYS A 139 -5.55 -11.02 -5.30
N LEU A 140 -4.71 -11.86 -4.70
CA LEU A 140 -4.42 -11.88 -3.27
C LEU A 140 -3.05 -11.27 -3.03
N VAL A 141 -2.99 -10.20 -2.25
CA VAL A 141 -1.76 -9.47 -1.97
C VAL A 141 -1.45 -9.54 -0.48
N ALA A 142 -0.25 -10.00 -0.14
CA ALA A 142 0.26 -9.98 1.22
C ALA A 142 0.63 -8.55 1.62
N VAL A 143 0.05 -8.05 2.72
CA VAL A 143 0.31 -6.71 3.24
C VAL A 143 1.02 -6.85 4.59
N PRO A 144 2.30 -6.42 4.69
CA PRO A 144 3.09 -6.57 5.90
C PRO A 144 2.81 -5.51 6.96
N ALA A 145 2.19 -4.39 6.58
CA ALA A 145 1.80 -3.30 7.46
C ALA A 145 0.27 -3.20 7.58
N TYR A 146 -0.20 -2.58 8.65
CA TYR A 146 -1.60 -2.25 8.85
C TYR A 146 -1.68 -0.90 9.56
N SER A 147 -2.35 0.05 8.94
CA SER A 147 -2.54 1.38 9.50
C SER A 147 -4.02 1.63 9.79
N THR A 148 -4.28 2.23 10.95
CA THR A 148 -5.61 2.73 11.31
C THR A 148 -5.82 4.19 10.89
N LEU A 149 -5.01 4.71 9.97
CA LEU A 149 -5.05 6.11 9.51
C LEU A 149 -4.92 7.13 10.64
N GLY A 150 -4.22 6.76 11.72
CA GLY A 150 -4.04 7.59 12.90
C GLY A 150 -5.20 7.58 13.90
N TRP A 151 -6.20 6.70 13.75
CA TRP A 151 -7.30 6.53 14.72
C TRP A 151 -6.84 5.86 16.02
N PHE A 152 -5.82 5.01 15.92
CA PHE A 152 -5.16 4.39 17.07
C PHE A 152 -3.64 4.59 16.94
N ASP A 153 -2.93 4.43 18.04
CA ASP A 153 -1.46 4.36 18.04
C ASP A 153 -1.04 2.98 17.52
N ASP A 154 -0.83 2.86 16.21
CA ASP A 154 -0.47 1.59 15.57
C ASP A 154 0.92 1.13 16.02
N PRO A 155 1.11 -0.16 16.35
CA PRO A 155 2.42 -0.70 16.72
C PRO A 155 3.24 -1.06 15.48
N VAL A 156 4.55 -1.20 15.66
CA VAL A 156 5.38 -1.98 14.74
C VAL A 156 4.94 -3.45 14.84
N ILE A 157 4.72 -4.11 13.70
CA ILE A 157 4.27 -5.50 13.66
C ILE A 157 5.36 -6.35 13.01
N THR A 158 5.55 -7.61 13.47
CA THR A 158 6.65 -8.48 13.02
C THR A 158 6.87 -8.49 11.49
N PRO A 159 5.85 -8.60 10.61
CA PRO A 159 6.07 -8.60 9.17
C PRO A 159 6.74 -7.33 8.63
N MET A 160 6.58 -6.19 9.29
CA MET A 160 7.23 -4.93 8.88
C MET A 160 8.76 -4.98 8.98
N LEU A 161 9.30 -5.85 9.86
CA LEU A 161 10.75 -6.00 10.08
C LEU A 161 11.41 -6.89 9.01
N GLN A 162 10.61 -7.58 8.18
CA GLN A 162 11.13 -8.44 7.13
C GLN A 162 11.70 -7.59 5.99
N GLY A 163 12.94 -7.82 5.63
CA GLY A 163 13.62 -7.06 4.59
C GLY A 163 14.71 -6.11 5.11
N GLY A 164 14.86 -6.01 6.43
CA GLY A 164 15.92 -5.24 7.08
C GLY A 164 15.58 -3.76 7.26
N THR A 165 16.56 -2.99 7.73
CA THR A 165 16.38 -1.61 8.20
C THR A 165 15.90 -0.63 7.12
N GLY A 166 16.43 -0.72 5.90
CA GLY A 166 16.07 0.22 4.82
C GLY A 166 14.59 0.14 4.43
N PRO A 167 14.07 -1.04 4.03
CA PRO A 167 12.65 -1.24 3.77
C PRO A 167 11.75 -0.90 4.96
N PHE A 168 12.18 -1.22 6.18
CA PHE A 168 11.45 -0.88 7.40
C PHE A 168 11.29 0.63 7.59
N VAL A 169 12.36 1.41 7.46
CA VAL A 169 12.32 2.88 7.55
C VAL A 169 11.42 3.48 6.50
N ALA A 170 11.53 3.04 5.24
CA ALA A 170 10.68 3.52 4.16
C ALA A 170 9.19 3.21 4.43
N MET A 171 8.88 2.02 4.94
CA MET A 171 7.52 1.60 5.29
C MET A 171 6.95 2.44 6.45
N LEU A 172 7.70 2.66 7.54
CA LEU A 172 7.25 3.50 8.64
C LEU A 172 6.91 4.92 8.15
N LEU A 173 7.77 5.49 7.32
CA LEU A 173 7.57 6.83 6.76
C LEU A 173 6.35 6.87 5.84
N HIS A 174 6.15 5.84 5.00
CA HIS A 174 4.96 5.67 4.16
C HIS A 174 3.66 5.68 5.00
N GLU A 175 3.60 4.85 6.04
CA GLU A 175 2.42 4.76 6.90
C GLU A 175 2.13 6.06 7.67
N LEU A 176 3.18 6.80 8.08
CA LEU A 176 3.01 8.11 8.73
C LEU A 176 2.48 9.18 7.77
N VAL A 177 2.67 9.01 6.45
CA VAL A 177 2.02 9.88 5.47
C VAL A 177 0.51 9.71 5.52
N HIS A 178 -0.01 8.49 5.61
CA HIS A 178 -1.46 8.26 5.69
C HIS A 178 -2.12 8.93 6.90
N ALA A 179 -1.42 9.05 8.03
CA ALA A 179 -1.89 9.82 9.18
C ALA A 179 -1.89 11.34 8.95
N THR A 180 -1.17 11.82 7.93
CA THR A 180 -0.96 13.25 7.63
C THR A 180 -1.76 13.73 6.44
N VAL A 181 -1.79 12.93 5.38
CA VAL A 181 -2.41 13.21 4.07
C VAL A 181 -3.36 12.06 3.74
N PHE A 182 -4.64 12.34 3.74
CA PHE A 182 -5.66 11.34 3.40
C PHE A 182 -6.85 12.00 2.69
N VAL A 183 -7.21 11.46 1.54
CA VAL A 183 -8.38 11.85 0.73
C VAL A 183 -9.32 10.66 0.64
N PRO A 184 -10.53 10.72 1.20
CA PRO A 184 -11.49 9.63 1.10
C PRO A 184 -11.81 9.28 -0.35
N SER A 185 -11.85 8.00 -0.67
CA SER A 185 -12.13 7.45 -2.02
C SER A 185 -11.11 7.79 -3.11
N ASP A 186 -9.94 8.33 -2.75
CA ASP A 186 -8.84 8.56 -3.69
C ASP A 186 -7.58 7.78 -3.25
N ALA A 187 -7.67 6.44 -3.38
CA ALA A 187 -6.57 5.57 -3.03
C ALA A 187 -5.32 5.83 -3.89
N ASP A 188 -5.48 6.15 -5.17
CA ASP A 188 -4.38 6.44 -6.09
C ASP A 188 -3.54 7.64 -5.61
N PHE A 189 -4.20 8.73 -5.17
CA PHE A 189 -3.51 9.88 -4.60
C PHE A 189 -2.83 9.51 -3.27
N ASN A 190 -3.57 8.87 -2.36
CA ASN A 190 -3.07 8.54 -1.02
C ASN A 190 -1.82 7.64 -1.09
N GLU A 191 -1.89 6.56 -1.87
CA GLU A 191 -0.81 5.57 -1.96
C GLU A 191 0.39 6.10 -2.75
N SER A 192 0.17 6.83 -3.85
CA SER A 192 1.28 7.39 -4.63
C SER A 192 2.06 8.46 -3.86
N VAL A 193 1.37 9.32 -3.10
CA VAL A 193 2.04 10.31 -2.22
C VAL A 193 2.78 9.61 -1.09
N ALA A 194 2.16 8.61 -0.44
CA ALA A 194 2.80 7.88 0.64
C ALA A 194 4.04 7.10 0.16
N THR A 195 3.95 6.44 -1.00
CA THR A 195 5.07 5.74 -1.63
C THR A 195 6.21 6.71 -1.96
N PHE A 196 5.90 7.83 -2.61
CA PHE A 196 6.90 8.81 -2.99
C PHE A 196 7.61 9.40 -1.76
N VAL A 197 6.85 9.89 -0.78
CA VAL A 197 7.43 10.46 0.44
C VAL A 197 8.20 9.42 1.23
N GLY A 198 7.69 8.19 1.36
CA GLY A 198 8.38 7.11 2.05
C GLY A 198 9.74 6.78 1.46
N GLN A 199 9.84 6.71 0.11
CA GLN A 199 11.10 6.48 -0.61
C GLN A 199 12.08 7.64 -0.42
N GLU A 200 11.64 8.88 -0.67
CA GLU A 200 12.48 10.07 -0.58
C GLU A 200 12.94 10.35 0.85
N ALA A 201 12.03 10.18 1.81
CA ALA A 201 12.33 10.38 3.23
C ALA A 201 13.30 9.34 3.76
N ALA A 202 13.22 8.07 3.32
CA ALA A 202 14.16 7.03 3.76
C ALA A 202 15.60 7.33 3.32
N VAL A 203 15.80 7.81 2.10
CA VAL A 203 17.14 8.24 1.62
C VAL A 203 17.70 9.33 2.53
N ARG A 204 16.94 10.41 2.72
CA ARG A 204 17.37 11.56 3.54
C ARG A 204 17.55 11.23 5.01
N PHE A 205 16.76 10.32 5.55
CA PHE A 205 16.90 9.82 6.92
C PHE A 205 18.29 9.21 7.15
N PHE A 206 18.76 8.37 6.22
CA PHE A 206 20.08 7.77 6.33
C PHE A 206 21.20 8.79 6.06
N GLU A 207 21.01 9.73 5.12
CA GLU A 207 21.95 10.83 4.86
C GLU A 207 22.17 11.71 6.11
N GLU A 208 21.08 12.14 6.79
CA GLU A 208 21.17 12.94 8.02
C GLU A 208 21.85 12.22 9.19
N ARG A 209 22.03 10.91 9.09
CA ARG A 209 22.68 10.06 10.09
C ARG A 209 24.12 9.67 9.72
N ASP A 210 24.64 10.24 8.63
CA ASP A 210 25.93 9.87 8.07
C ASP A 210 26.05 8.37 7.70
N ASP A 211 24.90 7.66 7.55
CA ASP A 211 24.84 6.28 7.06
C ASP A 211 24.81 6.28 5.52
N THR A 212 25.96 6.55 4.92
CA THR A 212 26.12 6.59 3.46
C THR A 212 25.67 5.28 2.81
N ALA A 213 26.03 4.13 3.39
CA ALA A 213 25.66 2.83 2.85
C ALA A 213 24.15 2.58 2.95
N GLY A 214 23.49 3.01 4.02
CA GLY A 214 22.04 2.99 4.16
C GLY A 214 21.34 3.86 3.12
N ALA A 215 21.82 5.07 2.92
CA ALA A 215 21.29 6.01 1.93
C ALA A 215 21.44 5.47 0.49
N GLU A 216 22.59 4.90 0.14
CA GLU A 216 22.83 4.27 -1.16
C GLU A 216 21.88 3.10 -1.40
N ARG A 217 21.70 2.21 -0.42
CA ARG A 217 20.75 1.08 -0.52
C ARG A 217 19.31 1.57 -0.66
N ALA A 218 18.89 2.58 0.10
CA ALA A 218 17.54 3.16 0.00
C ALA A 218 17.31 3.79 -1.38
N ARG A 219 18.29 4.53 -1.91
CA ARG A 219 18.23 5.15 -3.24
C ARG A 219 18.18 4.10 -4.34
N ALA A 220 19.03 3.08 -4.28
CA ALA A 220 19.05 1.96 -5.22
C ALA A 220 17.68 1.26 -5.26
N ARG A 221 17.10 0.98 -4.09
CA ARG A 221 15.78 0.37 -3.97
C ARG A 221 14.68 1.25 -4.58
N ALA A 222 14.62 2.54 -4.27
CA ALA A 222 13.64 3.45 -4.84
C ALA A 222 13.76 3.54 -6.37
N THR A 223 15.00 3.59 -6.89
CA THR A 223 15.28 3.58 -8.33
C THR A 223 14.79 2.30 -9.00
N ASP A 224 15.06 1.14 -8.41
CA ASP A 224 14.63 -0.15 -8.90
C ASP A 224 13.10 -0.27 -8.89
N GLU A 225 12.43 0.13 -7.79
CA GLU A 225 10.98 0.13 -7.66
C GLU A 225 10.33 1.00 -8.74
N ARG A 226 10.85 2.22 -8.97
CA ARG A 226 10.37 3.12 -10.04
C ARG A 226 10.62 2.57 -11.44
N ALA A 227 11.72 1.82 -11.65
CA ALA A 227 11.97 1.15 -12.93
C ALA A 227 10.95 0.04 -13.20
N VAL A 228 10.65 -0.79 -12.20
CA VAL A 228 9.59 -1.82 -12.26
C VAL A 228 8.23 -1.17 -12.51
N ALA A 229 7.89 -0.11 -11.75
CA ALA A 229 6.67 0.65 -11.89
C ALA A 229 6.40 1.12 -13.33
N ARG A 230 7.44 1.63 -14.00
CA ARG A 230 7.31 2.07 -15.41
C ARG A 230 6.95 0.92 -16.35
N VAL A 231 7.52 -0.27 -16.15
CA VAL A 231 7.17 -1.46 -16.98
C VAL A 231 5.72 -1.87 -16.71
N LEU A 232 5.28 -1.90 -15.44
CA LEU A 232 3.90 -2.26 -15.08
C LEU A 232 2.88 -1.22 -15.59
N ALA A 233 3.20 0.07 -15.49
CA ALA A 233 2.37 1.14 -16.04
C ALA A 233 2.23 1.04 -17.57
N SER A 234 3.32 0.72 -18.28
CA SER A 234 3.29 0.48 -19.72
C SER A 234 2.42 -0.73 -20.07
N LEU A 235 2.56 -1.84 -19.35
CA LEU A 235 1.73 -3.04 -19.53
C LEU A 235 0.25 -2.71 -19.30
N ARG A 236 -0.09 -2.00 -18.22
CA ARG A 236 -1.47 -1.57 -17.94
C ARG A 236 -2.05 -0.74 -19.07
N ALA A 237 -1.30 0.25 -19.56
CA ALA A 237 -1.75 1.11 -20.67
C ALA A 237 -2.03 0.29 -21.95
N GLN A 238 -1.16 -0.68 -22.26
CA GLN A 238 -1.34 -1.56 -23.42
C GLN A 238 -2.56 -2.49 -23.26
N ILE A 239 -2.79 -3.03 -22.04
CA ILE A 239 -3.96 -3.85 -21.74
C ILE A 239 -5.23 -3.01 -21.82
N ALA A 240 -5.23 -1.78 -21.28
CA ALA A 240 -6.37 -0.87 -21.35
C ALA A 240 -6.73 -0.56 -22.82
N ALA A 241 -5.73 -0.31 -23.67
CA ALA A 241 -5.94 -0.10 -25.11
C ALA A 241 -6.48 -1.36 -25.80
N LEU A 242 -5.97 -2.55 -25.45
CA LEU A 242 -6.48 -3.83 -25.97
C LEU A 242 -7.95 -4.04 -25.60
N TYR A 243 -8.34 -3.72 -24.37
CA TYR A 243 -9.72 -3.89 -23.89
C TYR A 243 -10.69 -2.83 -24.41
N ALA A 244 -10.19 -1.68 -24.83
CA ALA A 244 -11.01 -0.65 -25.48
C ALA A 244 -11.46 -1.02 -26.90
N THR A 245 -10.85 -2.05 -27.53
CA THR A 245 -11.26 -2.54 -28.86
C THR A 245 -12.25 -3.70 -28.74
N PRO A 246 -13.18 -3.87 -29.70
CA PRO A 246 -14.02 -5.06 -29.75
C PRO A 246 -13.19 -6.35 -29.76
N ASP A 247 -13.68 -7.40 -29.09
CA ASP A 247 -13.00 -8.69 -29.10
C ASP A 247 -13.29 -9.44 -30.41
N ASP A 248 -12.26 -9.62 -31.21
CA ASP A 248 -12.29 -10.37 -32.47
C ASP A 248 -11.90 -11.85 -32.31
N GLY A 249 -11.82 -12.33 -31.04
CA GLY A 249 -11.36 -13.67 -30.69
C GLY A 249 -9.83 -13.78 -30.50
N ALA A 250 -9.06 -12.75 -30.81
CA ALA A 250 -7.60 -12.72 -30.63
C ALA A 250 -7.16 -12.09 -29.31
N ARG A 251 -8.08 -11.50 -28.54
CA ARG A 251 -7.78 -10.74 -27.31
C ARG A 251 -6.95 -11.53 -26.30
N SER A 252 -7.29 -12.78 -26.04
CA SER A 252 -6.56 -13.64 -25.10
C SER A 252 -5.12 -13.87 -25.52
N THR A 253 -4.89 -14.12 -26.82
CA THR A 253 -3.55 -14.30 -27.40
C THR A 253 -2.75 -13.00 -27.31
N ALA A 254 -3.36 -11.85 -27.63
CA ALA A 254 -2.75 -10.54 -27.52
C ALA A 254 -2.38 -10.22 -26.07
N ARG A 255 -3.27 -10.49 -25.11
CA ARG A 255 -3.03 -10.31 -23.67
C ARG A 255 -1.83 -11.13 -23.17
N SER A 256 -1.75 -12.42 -23.60
CA SER A 256 -0.64 -13.31 -23.24
C SER A 256 0.70 -12.82 -23.83
N ARG A 257 0.67 -12.25 -25.03
CA ARG A 257 1.88 -11.64 -25.64
C ARG A 257 2.34 -10.43 -24.83
N LEU A 258 1.45 -9.51 -24.47
CA LEU A 258 1.77 -8.34 -23.64
C LEU A 258 2.40 -8.75 -22.31
N GLU A 259 1.89 -9.81 -21.67
CA GLU A 259 2.49 -10.34 -20.44
C GLU A 259 3.90 -10.88 -20.67
N SER A 260 4.10 -11.65 -21.74
CA SER A 260 5.41 -12.20 -22.09
C SER A 260 6.43 -11.09 -22.34
N ASP A 261 6.05 -10.06 -23.08
CA ASP A 261 6.88 -8.89 -23.40
C ASP A 261 7.24 -8.10 -22.13
N ALA A 262 6.26 -7.90 -21.24
CA ALA A 262 6.51 -7.25 -19.96
C ALA A 262 7.45 -8.07 -19.05
N ARG A 263 7.31 -9.40 -19.01
CA ARG A 263 8.25 -10.29 -18.29
C ARG A 263 9.65 -10.22 -18.86
N ALA A 264 9.80 -10.13 -20.18
CA ALA A 264 11.10 -9.94 -20.82
C ALA A 264 11.71 -8.58 -20.48
N ALA A 265 10.92 -7.50 -20.51
CA ALA A 265 11.33 -6.16 -20.11
C ALA A 265 11.77 -6.12 -18.64
N LEU A 266 11.01 -6.74 -17.71
CA LEU A 266 11.37 -6.84 -16.29
C LEU A 266 12.70 -7.58 -16.08
N ARG A 267 12.98 -8.67 -16.84
CA ARG A 267 14.25 -9.39 -16.74
C ARG A 267 15.43 -8.54 -17.21
N ALA A 268 15.22 -7.65 -18.15
CA ALA A 268 16.24 -6.79 -18.72
C ALA A 268 16.54 -5.53 -17.87
N LEU A 269 15.77 -5.27 -16.81
CA LEU A 269 16.02 -4.12 -15.95
C LEU A 269 17.35 -4.24 -15.22
N PRO A 270 18.17 -3.17 -15.19
CA PRO A 270 19.46 -3.15 -14.47
C PRO A 270 19.22 -2.92 -12.98
N LEU A 271 18.46 -3.82 -12.31
CA LEU A 271 18.16 -3.71 -10.88
C LEU A 271 19.41 -3.98 -10.06
N THR A 272 19.60 -3.22 -9.00
CA THR A 272 20.74 -3.31 -8.08
C THR A 272 20.36 -3.81 -6.68
N SER A 273 19.11 -3.57 -6.24
CA SER A 273 18.64 -3.99 -4.92
C SER A 273 18.10 -5.43 -4.89
N ARG A 274 17.83 -6.01 -6.05
CA ARG A 274 17.30 -7.38 -6.20
C ARG A 274 17.61 -7.97 -7.58
N ALA A 275 17.53 -9.29 -7.70
CA ALA A 275 17.72 -9.97 -9.00
C ALA A 275 16.50 -9.77 -9.91
N ALA A 276 16.69 -9.14 -11.09
CA ALA A 276 15.62 -8.86 -12.05
C ALA A 276 14.94 -10.12 -12.56
N GLY A 277 15.71 -11.20 -12.81
CA GLY A 277 15.16 -12.49 -13.25
C GLY A 277 14.25 -13.15 -12.22
N GLU A 278 14.60 -13.07 -10.93
CA GLU A 278 13.80 -13.60 -9.85
C GLU A 278 12.49 -12.80 -9.65
N LEU A 279 12.58 -11.46 -9.71
CA LEU A 279 11.41 -10.60 -9.71
C LEU A 279 10.46 -10.94 -10.85
N ALA A 280 10.98 -10.98 -12.09
CA ALA A 280 10.17 -11.27 -13.27
C ALA A 280 9.50 -12.65 -13.25
N ALA A 281 10.09 -13.64 -12.55
CA ALA A 281 9.49 -14.95 -12.38
C ALA A 281 8.34 -14.95 -11.34
N LYS A 282 8.48 -14.18 -10.26
CA LYS A 282 7.55 -14.19 -9.11
C LYS A 282 6.41 -13.18 -9.23
N ILE A 283 6.60 -12.10 -10.01
CA ILE A 283 5.62 -11.02 -10.10
C ILE A 283 4.32 -11.50 -10.73
N GLN A 284 3.22 -11.14 -10.12
CA GLN A 284 1.87 -11.46 -10.60
C GLN A 284 1.42 -10.37 -11.58
N LEU A 285 1.07 -10.78 -12.81
CA LEU A 285 0.69 -9.88 -13.89
C LEU A 285 -0.77 -10.09 -14.35
N GLN A 286 -1.60 -10.76 -13.52
CA GLN A 286 -3.06 -10.82 -13.73
C GLN A 286 -3.66 -9.42 -13.62
N ASP A 287 -4.80 -9.20 -14.27
CA ASP A 287 -5.42 -7.87 -14.37
C ASP A 287 -5.73 -7.28 -12.99
N ALA A 288 -6.27 -8.08 -12.07
CA ALA A 288 -6.52 -7.63 -10.70
C ALA A 288 -5.24 -7.24 -9.93
N CYS A 289 -4.11 -7.94 -10.17
CA CYS A 289 -2.83 -7.58 -9.54
C CYS A 289 -2.26 -6.28 -10.14
N LEU A 290 -2.35 -6.13 -11.46
CA LEU A 290 -1.92 -4.92 -12.17
C LEU A 290 -2.79 -3.71 -11.82
N ALA A 291 -4.09 -3.91 -11.56
CA ALA A 291 -4.99 -2.86 -11.11
C ALA A 291 -4.50 -2.22 -9.80
N LEU A 292 -4.08 -3.04 -8.83
CA LEU A 292 -3.53 -2.54 -7.57
C LEU A 292 -2.18 -1.84 -7.75
N ALA A 293 -1.28 -2.42 -8.56
CA ALA A 293 0.04 -1.82 -8.81
C ALA A 293 -0.07 -0.38 -9.32
N GLY A 294 -1.08 -0.09 -10.16
CA GLY A 294 -1.33 1.26 -10.66
C GLY A 294 -1.68 2.28 -9.58
N THR A 295 -2.26 1.87 -8.48
CA THR A 295 -2.62 2.75 -7.36
C THR A 295 -1.38 3.36 -6.70
N TYR A 296 -0.29 2.61 -6.60
CA TYR A 296 0.93 3.04 -5.90
C TYR A 296 1.88 3.88 -6.77
N GLU A 297 1.87 3.70 -8.09
CA GLU A 297 3.02 4.02 -8.92
C GLU A 297 2.73 5.06 -10.03
N ARG A 298 1.44 5.29 -10.34
CA ARG A 298 1.00 6.10 -11.48
C ARG A 298 1.61 7.50 -11.50
N ASP A 299 1.69 8.16 -10.36
CA ASP A 299 2.00 9.58 -10.26
C ASP A 299 3.44 9.88 -9.82
N LEU A 300 4.28 8.87 -9.55
CA LEU A 300 5.64 9.08 -9.04
C LEU A 300 6.46 10.07 -9.89
N PRO A 301 6.45 10.03 -11.24
CA PRO A 301 7.18 11.01 -12.03
C PRO A 301 6.63 12.44 -11.93
N VAL A 302 5.35 12.59 -11.57
CA VAL A 302 4.74 13.92 -11.31
C VAL A 302 5.24 14.46 -9.99
N TRP A 303 5.30 13.61 -8.97
CA TRP A 303 5.79 13.99 -7.65
C TRP A 303 7.28 14.33 -7.65
N GLU A 304 8.09 13.61 -8.43
CA GLU A 304 9.51 13.96 -8.66
C GLU A 304 9.66 15.39 -9.17
N ARG A 305 8.99 15.74 -10.28
CA ARG A 305 9.03 17.11 -10.83
C ARG A 305 8.51 18.14 -9.85
N ARG A 306 7.50 17.79 -9.04
CA ARG A 306 6.98 18.70 -8.03
C ARG A 306 7.99 18.94 -6.92
N LEU A 307 8.68 17.92 -6.45
CA LEU A 307 9.75 18.06 -5.46
C LEU A 307 10.90 18.91 -6.01
N ASP A 308 11.30 18.69 -7.26
CA ASP A 308 12.33 19.52 -7.93
C ASP A 308 11.91 20.98 -7.99
N ALA A 309 10.65 21.27 -8.36
CA ALA A 309 10.11 22.63 -8.39
C ALA A 309 10.05 23.28 -7.00
N LEU A 310 10.08 22.51 -5.93
CA LEU A 310 10.20 22.97 -4.54
C LEU A 310 11.67 23.05 -4.06
N GLY A 311 12.64 22.96 -4.97
CA GLY A 311 14.07 23.01 -4.65
C GLY A 311 14.57 21.78 -3.89
N GLY A 312 13.88 20.65 -3.99
CA GLY A 312 14.19 19.42 -3.27
C GLY A 312 13.76 19.43 -1.78
N ASP A 313 13.03 20.45 -1.32
CA ASP A 313 12.54 20.54 0.06
C ASP A 313 11.36 19.55 0.28
N LEU A 314 11.67 18.40 0.89
CA LEU A 314 10.68 17.37 1.21
C LEU A 314 9.63 17.87 2.21
N SER A 315 10.00 18.73 3.16
CA SER A 315 9.04 19.31 4.11
C SER A 315 8.05 20.24 3.40
N ALA A 316 8.51 21.01 2.41
CA ALA A 316 7.63 21.81 1.55
C ALA A 316 6.69 20.93 0.73
N PHE A 317 7.19 19.78 0.22
CA PHE A 317 6.36 18.81 -0.50
C PHE A 317 5.26 18.23 0.40
N VAL A 318 5.59 17.80 1.62
CA VAL A 318 4.60 17.29 2.60
C VAL A 318 3.55 18.33 2.94
N ARG A 319 3.96 19.61 3.14
CA ARG A 319 3.01 20.72 3.36
C ARG A 319 2.09 20.93 2.14
N ALA A 320 2.63 20.88 0.93
CA ALA A 320 1.87 21.02 -0.30
C ALA A 320 0.88 19.87 -0.49
N ALA A 321 1.30 18.62 -0.24
CA ALA A 321 0.44 17.44 -0.32
C ALA A 321 -0.73 17.51 0.68
N ARG A 322 -0.44 17.93 1.92
CA ARG A 322 -1.47 18.13 2.95
C ARG A 322 -2.48 19.20 2.57
N ALA A 323 -2.01 20.30 1.99
CA ALA A 323 -2.89 21.38 1.53
C ALA A 323 -3.71 20.94 0.31
N ALA A 324 -3.10 20.25 -0.66
CA ALA A 324 -3.78 19.69 -1.82
C ALA A 324 -4.89 18.72 -1.45
N ALA A 325 -4.72 17.89 -0.42
CA ALA A 325 -5.74 16.96 0.08
C ALA A 325 -7.07 17.66 0.49
N GLY A 326 -7.04 18.97 0.75
CA GLY A 326 -8.23 19.78 1.03
C GLY A 326 -8.93 20.36 -0.20
N THR A 327 -8.43 20.12 -1.42
CA THR A 327 -8.97 20.70 -2.67
C THR A 327 -9.92 19.73 -3.41
N PRO A 328 -10.72 20.19 -4.36
CA PRO A 328 -11.57 19.33 -5.19
C PRO A 328 -10.79 18.36 -6.07
N ASP A 329 -9.60 18.75 -6.55
CA ASP A 329 -8.68 17.92 -7.34
C ASP A 329 -7.29 17.93 -6.66
N PRO A 330 -7.06 17.03 -5.69
CA PRO A 330 -5.81 16.96 -4.94
C PRO A 330 -4.59 16.70 -5.84
N ARG A 331 -4.76 15.87 -6.85
CA ARG A 331 -3.67 15.49 -7.78
C ARG A 331 -3.21 16.68 -8.59
N GLN A 332 -4.15 17.42 -9.21
CA GLN A 332 -3.83 18.61 -9.98
C GLN A 332 -3.25 19.71 -9.08
N ALA A 333 -3.86 19.94 -7.92
CA ALA A 333 -3.40 20.95 -6.96
C ALA A 333 -1.96 20.71 -6.51
N LEU A 334 -1.60 19.46 -6.17
CA LEU A 334 -0.23 19.11 -5.78
C LEU A 334 0.73 19.24 -6.96
N ALA A 335 0.36 18.75 -8.15
CA ALA A 335 1.21 18.74 -9.33
C ALA A 335 1.58 20.18 -9.78
N THR A 336 0.62 21.10 -9.80
CA THR A 336 0.81 22.45 -10.30
C THR A 336 1.16 23.49 -9.22
N GLY A 337 0.87 23.18 -7.96
CA GLY A 337 0.95 24.15 -6.86
C GLY A 337 -0.21 25.15 -6.84
N SER A 338 -1.20 24.97 -7.70
CA SER A 338 -2.39 25.82 -7.76
C SER A 338 -3.44 25.34 -6.76
N MET A 339 -3.71 26.14 -5.76
CA MET A 339 -4.62 25.82 -4.65
C MET A 339 -5.92 26.61 -4.78
N ALA A 340 -6.84 26.18 -5.65
CA ALA A 340 -8.20 26.69 -5.63
C ALA A 340 -8.90 26.14 -4.37
N PRO A 341 -9.47 26.96 -3.48
CA PRO A 341 -10.19 26.48 -2.30
C PRO A 341 -11.47 25.75 -2.71
N ARG A 342 -11.90 24.79 -1.85
CA ARG A 342 -13.21 24.14 -1.96
C ARG A 342 -14.33 25.13 -1.72
#